data_ab69b825b54c4618941b31a3fd2b8e18
#
_entry.id   ab69b825b54c4618941b31a3fd2b8e18
#
_cell.length_a   1.000
_cell.length_b   1.000
_cell.length_c   1.000
_cell.angle_alpha   90.00
_cell.angle_beta   90.00
_cell.angle_gamma   90.00
#
_symmetry.space_group_name_H-M   'P 1'
#
loop_
_entity.id
_entity.type
_entity.pdbx_description
1 polymer ?
#
loop_
_entity_poly.entity_id
_entity_poly.type
_entity_poly.pdbx_seq_one_letter_code
_entity_poly.pdbx_strand_id
1 'polypeptide(L)'
;MTQKTAIIIGAGPAGLTAAYELLEKTDIKPLIFEMTPDIGGISKTVNYKGNRIDIGGHRFFSKSDRVMKWWENIMPLQGAPSSDDLILDRDVTP
;
A
#
# COMPACT_ATOMS: atom_id res chain seq x y z
N MET A 1 -1.99 11.29 30.51
CA MET A 1 -3.07 11.46 29.55
C MET A 1 -3.45 10.11 28.96
N THR A 2 -4.73 9.90 28.78
CA THR A 2 -5.22 8.67 28.20
C THR A 2 -5.02 8.70 26.69
N GLN A 3 -4.36 7.69 26.17
CA GLN A 3 -4.19 7.57 24.71
C GLN A 3 -5.52 7.20 24.07
N LYS A 4 -5.88 7.91 23.02
CA LYS A 4 -7.08 7.60 22.25
C LYS A 4 -6.77 6.47 21.28
N THR A 5 -7.79 5.66 21.00
CA THR A 5 -7.68 4.57 20.04
C THR A 5 -8.71 4.75 18.94
N ALA A 6 -8.29 4.63 17.70
CA ALA A 6 -9.20 4.66 16.56
C ALA A 6 -9.35 3.23 16.05
N ILE A 7 -10.59 2.78 15.97
CA ILE A 7 -10.89 1.45 15.45
C ILE A 7 -11.16 1.58 13.96
N ILE A 8 -10.42 0.81 13.18
CA ILE A 8 -10.53 0.82 11.72
C ILE A 8 -11.00 -0.56 11.27
N ILE A 9 -12.07 -0.59 10.53
CA ILE A 9 -12.61 -1.84 10.02
C ILE A 9 -12.14 -2.02 8.59
N GLY A 10 -11.31 -3.02 8.38
CA GLY A 10 -10.77 -3.34 7.06
C GLY A 10 -9.32 -2.90 6.89
N ALA A 11 -8.49 -3.79 6.37
CA ALA A 11 -7.08 -3.54 6.10
C ALA A 11 -6.81 -3.43 4.60
N GLY A 12 -7.73 -2.84 3.86
CA GLY A 12 -7.52 -2.46 2.47
C GLY A 12 -6.83 -1.10 2.38
N PRO A 13 -6.70 -0.54 1.17
CA PRO A 13 -6.00 0.73 0.98
C PRO A 13 -6.52 1.87 1.85
N ALA A 14 -7.83 1.99 1.98
CA ALA A 14 -8.43 3.07 2.77
C ALA A 14 -8.09 2.95 4.25
N GLY A 15 -8.25 1.75 4.82
CA GLY A 15 -7.97 1.52 6.23
C GLY A 15 -6.50 1.68 6.56
N LEU A 16 -5.63 1.16 5.71
CA LEU A 16 -4.18 1.28 5.89
C LEU A 16 -3.73 2.73 5.76
N THR A 17 -4.31 3.48 4.84
CA THR A 17 -4.01 4.91 4.69
C THR A 17 -4.41 5.69 5.93
N ALA A 18 -5.60 5.41 6.45
CA ALA A 18 -6.08 6.07 7.67
C ALA A 18 -5.15 5.77 8.85
N ALA A 19 -4.73 4.51 9.00
CA ALA A 19 -3.82 4.12 10.07
C ALA A 19 -2.48 4.83 9.93
N TYR A 20 -1.95 4.89 8.73
CA TYR A 20 -0.68 5.56 8.47
C TYR A 20 -0.76 7.04 8.84
N GLU A 21 -1.81 7.72 8.42
CA GLU A 21 -1.98 9.14 8.73
C GLU A 21 -2.13 9.39 10.21
N LEU A 22 -2.83 8.51 10.92
CA LEU A 22 -2.96 8.64 12.36
C LEU A 22 -1.61 8.48 13.06
N LEU A 23 -0.80 7.52 12.62
CA LEU A 23 0.53 7.30 13.19
C LEU A 23 1.47 8.47 12.91
N GLU A 24 1.39 9.06 11.72
CA GLU A 24 2.29 10.15 11.34
C GLU A 24 1.92 11.48 11.97
N LYS A 25 0.64 11.75 12.13
CA LYS A 25 0.17 13.10 12.46
C LYS A 25 -0.49 13.24 13.83
N THR A 26 -0.73 12.13 14.52
CA THR A 26 -1.43 12.18 15.80
C THR A 26 -0.82 11.20 16.80
N ASP A 27 -1.29 11.30 18.04
CA ASP A 27 -0.96 10.34 19.08
C ASP A 27 -2.04 9.27 19.21
N ILE A 28 -2.99 9.25 18.28
CA ILE A 28 -4.08 8.27 18.30
C ILE A 28 -3.54 6.93 17.82
N LYS A 29 -3.82 5.88 18.58
CA LYS A 29 -3.40 4.53 18.23
C LYS A 29 -4.42 3.91 17.26
N PRO A 30 -4.03 3.58 16.04
CA PRO A 30 -4.93 2.85 15.15
C PRO A 30 -4.97 1.38 15.51
N LEU A 31 -6.16 0.81 15.46
CA LEU A 31 -6.38 -0.61 15.69
C LEU A 31 -7.25 -1.12 14.55
N ILE A 32 -6.67 -1.99 13.72
CA ILE A 32 -7.32 -2.44 12.49
C ILE A 32 -7.85 -3.85 12.67
N PHE A 33 -9.11 -4.04 12.30
CA PHE A 33 -9.75 -5.34 12.27
C PHE A 33 -10.00 -5.74 10.83
N GLU A 34 -9.46 -6.87 10.43
CA GLU A 34 -9.60 -7.38 9.08
C GLU A 34 -10.33 -8.72 9.12
N MET A 35 -11.34 -8.87 8.26
CA MET A 35 -12.18 -10.06 8.21
C MET A 35 -11.46 -11.28 7.65
N THR A 36 -10.48 -11.07 6.79
CA THR A 36 -9.72 -12.15 6.13
C THR A 36 -8.33 -12.28 6.75
N PRO A 37 -7.60 -13.37 6.49
CA PRO A 37 -6.23 -13.49 6.98
C PRO A 37 -5.22 -12.62 6.24
N ASP A 38 -5.64 -11.91 5.20
CA ASP A 38 -4.76 -11.10 4.37
C ASP A 38 -5.03 -9.62 4.54
N ILE A 39 -3.99 -8.81 4.36
CA ILE A 39 -4.11 -7.36 4.31
C ILE A 39 -3.98 -6.90 2.86
N GLY A 40 -4.41 -5.66 2.61
CA GLY A 40 -4.30 -5.06 1.29
C GLY A 40 -5.60 -4.96 0.52
N GLY A 41 -6.63 -5.72 0.91
CA GLY A 41 -7.92 -5.67 0.23
C GLY A 41 -7.80 -5.99 -1.25
N ILE A 42 -8.37 -5.14 -2.10
CA ILE A 42 -8.31 -5.34 -3.55
C ILE A 42 -6.91 -5.12 -4.12
N SER A 43 -6.00 -4.57 -3.33
CA SER A 43 -4.63 -4.34 -3.78
C SER A 43 -3.67 -5.43 -3.33
N LYS A 44 -4.18 -6.48 -2.71
CA LYS A 44 -3.31 -7.52 -2.20
C LYS A 44 -2.71 -8.37 -3.32
N THR A 45 -1.53 -8.88 -3.05
CA THR A 45 -0.86 -9.85 -3.92
C THR A 45 -1.03 -11.23 -3.31
N VAL A 46 -1.44 -12.18 -4.13
CA VAL A 46 -1.65 -13.56 -3.69
C VAL A 46 -0.50 -14.42 -4.20
N ASN A 47 -0.01 -15.30 -3.32
CA ASN A 47 0.98 -16.29 -3.72
C ASN A 47 0.23 -17.58 -4.06
N TYR A 48 0.32 -17.98 -5.32
CA TYR A 48 -0.29 -19.21 -5.79
C TYR A 48 0.76 -20.09 -6.44
N LYS A 49 1.05 -21.22 -5.80
CA LYS A 49 2.05 -22.18 -6.28
C LYS A 49 3.41 -21.52 -6.56
N GLY A 50 3.83 -20.63 -5.69
CA GLY A 50 5.09 -19.92 -5.82
C GLY A 50 5.05 -18.70 -6.74
N ASN A 51 3.91 -18.40 -7.32
CA ASN A 51 3.75 -17.23 -8.17
C ASN A 51 2.99 -16.13 -7.44
N ARG A 52 3.49 -14.92 -7.55
CA ARG A 52 2.81 -13.75 -6.99
C ARG A 52 1.86 -13.18 -8.02
N ILE A 53 0.61 -13.05 -7.61
CA ILE A 53 -0.45 -12.57 -8.50
C ILE A 53 -1.20 -11.45 -7.82
N ASP A 54 -1.25 -10.31 -8.48
CA ASP A 54 -2.08 -9.19 -8.03
C ASP A 54 -3.50 -9.44 -8.48
N ILE A 55 -4.43 -9.48 -7.53
CA ILE A 55 -5.82 -9.79 -7.86
C ILE A 55 -6.63 -8.57 -8.26
N GLY A 56 -6.08 -7.38 -8.03
CA GLY A 56 -6.70 -6.15 -8.46
C GLY A 56 -5.83 -5.45 -9.49
N GLY A 57 -6.08 -4.16 -9.70
CA GLY A 57 -5.21 -3.37 -10.54
C GLY A 57 -3.80 -3.32 -9.94
N HIS A 58 -2.80 -3.51 -10.77
CA HIS A 58 -1.41 -3.51 -10.32
C HIS A 58 -0.67 -2.23 -10.69
N ARG A 59 -1.37 -1.26 -11.22
CA ARG A 59 -0.78 0.01 -11.62
C ARG A 59 -1.51 1.13 -10.88
N PHE A 60 -0.75 1.97 -10.19
CA PHE A 60 -1.33 3.10 -9.49
C PHE A 60 -1.39 4.31 -10.42
N PHE A 61 -2.54 4.99 -10.42
CA PHE A 61 -2.73 6.20 -11.19
C PHE A 61 -3.76 7.08 -10.51
N SER A 62 -3.51 8.38 -10.49
CA SER A 62 -4.47 9.36 -9.99
C SER A 62 -4.31 10.67 -10.72
N LYS A 63 -5.41 11.36 -10.94
CA LYS A 63 -5.41 12.71 -11.51
C LYS A 63 -5.09 13.77 -10.44
N SER A 64 -5.11 13.40 -9.18
CA SER A 64 -4.84 14.31 -8.07
C SER A 64 -3.35 14.40 -7.78
N ASP A 65 -2.78 15.58 -7.91
CA ASP A 65 -1.37 15.78 -7.57
C ASP A 65 -1.11 15.52 -6.09
N ARG A 66 -2.07 15.84 -5.24
CA ARG A 66 -1.95 15.59 -3.80
C ARG A 66 -1.81 14.09 -3.52
N VAL A 67 -2.62 13.27 -4.19
CA VAL A 67 -2.59 11.83 -4.03
C VAL A 67 -1.29 11.26 -4.58
N MET A 68 -0.85 11.73 -5.74
CA MET A 68 0.39 11.27 -6.34
C MET A 68 1.58 11.60 -5.44
N LYS A 69 1.63 12.80 -4.88
CA LYS A 69 2.71 13.19 -3.97
C LYS A 69 2.69 12.39 -2.68
N TRP A 70 1.52 12.12 -2.15
CA TRP A 70 1.37 11.28 -0.96
C TRP A 70 1.93 9.89 -1.22
N TRP A 71 1.58 9.33 -2.36
CA TRP A 71 2.03 7.99 -2.75
C TRP A 71 3.54 7.93 -2.92
N GLU A 72 4.11 8.93 -3.57
CA GLU A 72 5.56 9.02 -3.76
C GLU A 72 6.32 9.17 -2.45
N ASN A 73 5.72 9.78 -1.46
CA ASN A 73 6.30 9.90 -0.13
C ASN A 73 6.43 8.54 0.56
N ILE A 74 5.47 7.66 0.32
CA ILE A 74 5.45 6.31 0.89
C ILE A 74 6.33 5.37 0.06
N MET A 75 6.19 5.44 -1.26
CA MET A 75 6.90 4.59 -2.22
C MET A 75 7.53 5.49 -3.28
N PRO A 76 8.74 6.00 -3.03
CA PRO A 76 9.40 6.87 -4.00
C PRO A 76 9.62 6.17 -5.33
N LEU A 77 9.56 6.95 -6.40
CA LEU A 77 9.83 6.43 -7.73
C LEU A 77 11.27 5.94 -7.81
N GLN A 78 11.47 4.83 -8.49
CA GLN A 78 12.80 4.33 -8.75
C GLN A 78 13.47 5.21 -9.80
N GLY A 79 14.65 5.70 -9.46
CA GLY A 79 15.42 6.47 -10.43
C GLY A 79 16.11 5.56 -11.43
N ALA A 80 17.08 4.81 -10.95
CA ALA A 80 17.76 3.82 -11.76
C ALA A 80 17.41 2.43 -11.29
N PRO A 81 17.14 1.47 -12.17
CA PRO A 81 16.77 0.13 -11.73
C PRO A 81 17.97 -0.55 -11.05
N SER A 82 17.65 -1.37 -10.04
CA SER A 82 18.63 -2.25 -9.43
C SER A 82 18.94 -3.41 -10.37
N SER A 83 19.86 -4.28 -9.99
CA SER A 83 20.16 -5.46 -10.81
C SER A 83 18.94 -6.32 -11.04
N ASP A 84 18.12 -6.49 -10.00
CA ASP A 84 16.91 -7.30 -10.12
C ASP A 84 15.88 -6.64 -11.02
N ASP A 85 15.77 -5.32 -10.90
CA ASP A 85 14.85 -4.57 -11.74
C ASP A 85 15.25 -4.63 -13.21
N LEU A 86 16.55 -4.65 -13.49
CA LEU A 86 17.02 -4.77 -14.85
C LEU A 86 16.58 -6.08 -15.49
N ILE A 87 16.50 -7.14 -14.70
CA ILE A 87 16.03 -8.41 -15.19
C ILE A 87 14.54 -8.34 -15.56
N LEU A 88 13.78 -7.59 -14.79
CA LEU A 88 12.35 -7.43 -15.04
C LEU A 88 12.06 -6.42 -16.15
N ASP A 89 12.78 -5.33 -16.16
CA ASP A 89 12.53 -4.22 -17.08
C ASP A 89 12.61 -4.61 -18.54
N ARG A 90 13.53 -5.44 -18.90
CA ARG A 90 13.66 -5.83 -20.28
C ARG A 90 12.43 -6.55 -20.82
N ASP A 91 11.61 -7.09 -19.90
CA ASP A 91 10.40 -7.79 -20.27
C ASP A 91 9.16 -6.93 -20.08
N VAL A 92 9.34 -5.79 -19.47
CA VAL A 92 8.25 -4.86 -19.16
C VAL A 92 8.43 -3.61 -19.99
N THR A 93 8.32 -3.76 -21.25
CA THR A 93 8.37 -2.61 -22.14
C THR A 93 7.01 -1.95 -22.12
N PRO A 94 6.97 -0.66 -21.91
CA PRO A 94 5.70 0.04 -21.95
C PRO A 94 5.06 -0.02 -23.31
#